data_94cd9bd935d4a6ee9cf4543cf1296d5c
#
_entry.id   94cd9bd935d4a6ee9cf4543cf1296d5c
#
_cell.length_a   1.000
_cell.length_b   1.000
_cell.length_c   1.000
_cell.angle_alpha   90.00
_cell.angle_beta   90.00
_cell.angle_gamma   90.00
#
_symmetry.space_group_name_H-M   'P 1'
#
loop_
_entity.id
_entity.type
_entity.pdbx_description
1 polymer ?
#
loop_
_entity_poly.entity_id
_entity_poly.type
_entity_poly.pdbx_seq_one_letter_code
_entity_poly.pdbx_strand_id
1 'polypeptide(L)'
;MSMLTVFYAVLLYVATLVLVVGLARKIRSYAKTPAPLKIPTTPAPTTAAGVRWRMAREVVFFESLFKSSKWTWIFGWLFHFTLLLVTLRHLRYFQDPVWLPVVLVQPFGTYAGFVMVLALGGLWARRWLVDRVRYISTPSDHLMLVLLLAIGLSGLAMRFVVHTDILALKAFVLGLMRFNWQPLPADPVLLVHLALVALLMLIFPISKLLHAPGLFFSPTRNQADNAREVRHISAWAAALDKKA
;
A
#
# COMPACT_ATOMS: atom_id res chain seq x y z
N MET A 1 31.06 9.32 11.73
CA MET A 1 29.62 8.91 11.68
C MET A 1 29.12 8.62 13.07
N SER A 2 27.94 9.14 13.45
CA SER A 2 27.36 8.84 14.75
C SER A 2 26.81 7.38 14.78
N MET A 3 26.80 6.74 15.95
CA MET A 3 26.18 5.42 16.13
C MET A 3 24.72 5.43 15.70
N LEU A 4 24.02 6.55 15.92
CA LEU A 4 22.63 6.76 15.51
C LEU A 4 22.48 6.68 13.98
N THR A 5 23.35 7.35 13.22
CA THR A 5 23.36 7.29 11.75
C THR A 5 23.54 5.86 11.24
N VAL A 6 24.53 5.13 11.81
CA VAL A 6 24.82 3.73 11.45
C VAL A 6 23.60 2.85 11.72
N PHE A 7 23.00 2.98 12.92
CA PHE A 7 21.83 2.21 13.31
C PHE A 7 20.66 2.40 12.31
N TYR A 8 20.30 3.64 11.99
CA TYR A 8 19.19 3.90 11.06
C TYR A 8 19.51 3.50 9.61
N ALA A 9 20.77 3.64 9.19
CA ALA A 9 21.19 3.18 7.87
C ALA A 9 20.99 1.65 7.72
N VAL A 10 21.49 0.88 8.68
CA VAL A 10 21.34 -0.58 8.71
C VAL A 10 19.86 -0.98 8.83
N LEU A 11 19.12 -0.34 9.74
CA LEU A 11 17.67 -0.60 9.91
C LEU A 11 16.90 -0.41 8.61
N LEU A 12 17.13 0.69 7.88
CA LEU A 12 16.45 0.99 6.63
C LEU A 12 16.84 0.03 5.49
N TYR A 13 18.11 -0.39 5.41
CA TYR A 13 18.52 -1.42 4.44
C TYR A 13 17.84 -2.77 4.75
N VAL A 14 17.84 -3.20 6.01
CA VAL A 14 17.19 -4.46 6.41
C VAL A 14 15.68 -4.38 6.14
N ALA A 15 15.02 -3.29 6.53
CA ALA A 15 13.59 -3.10 6.30
C ALA A 15 13.25 -3.11 4.80
N THR A 16 14.06 -2.46 3.96
CA THR A 16 13.90 -2.47 2.50
C THR A 16 14.07 -3.88 1.92
N LEU A 17 15.10 -4.60 2.35
CA LEU A 17 15.34 -5.96 1.90
C LEU A 17 14.17 -6.90 2.26
N VAL A 18 13.71 -6.84 3.52
CA VAL A 18 12.57 -7.64 3.99
C VAL A 18 11.29 -7.29 3.21
N LEU A 19 11.03 -6.01 2.99
CA LEU A 19 9.88 -5.55 2.19
C LEU A 19 9.94 -6.11 0.76
N VAL A 20 11.04 -5.89 0.06
CA VAL A 20 11.18 -6.26 -1.36
C VAL A 20 11.14 -7.79 -1.53
N VAL A 21 11.95 -8.51 -0.77
CA VAL A 21 12.00 -9.98 -0.85
C VAL A 21 10.69 -10.61 -0.38
N GLY A 22 10.14 -10.13 0.72
CA GLY A 22 8.87 -10.62 1.26
C GLY A 22 7.71 -10.40 0.31
N LEU A 23 7.61 -9.19 -0.28
CA LEU A 23 6.59 -8.85 -1.27
C LEU A 23 6.74 -9.68 -2.55
N ALA A 24 7.96 -9.81 -3.08
CA ALA A 24 8.24 -10.63 -4.25
C ALA A 24 7.86 -12.10 -4.04
N ARG A 25 8.17 -12.67 -2.86
CA ARG A 25 7.76 -14.04 -2.48
C ARG A 25 6.23 -14.19 -2.45
N LYS A 26 5.50 -13.22 -1.89
CA LYS A 26 4.04 -13.24 -1.84
C LYS A 26 3.40 -13.10 -3.21
N ILE A 27 3.86 -12.17 -4.05
CA ILE A 27 3.39 -12.02 -5.43
C ILE A 27 3.65 -13.31 -6.21
N ARG A 28 4.84 -13.91 -6.09
CA ARG A 28 5.13 -15.19 -6.72
C ARG A 28 4.20 -16.31 -6.23
N SER A 29 3.90 -16.35 -4.93
CA SER A 29 2.94 -17.31 -4.37
C SER A 29 1.56 -17.13 -4.99
N TYR A 30 1.04 -15.89 -5.06
CA TYR A 30 -0.24 -15.60 -5.69
C TYR A 30 -0.27 -16.01 -7.18
N ALA A 31 0.78 -15.65 -7.93
CA ALA A 31 0.89 -15.97 -9.35
C ALA A 31 0.95 -17.48 -9.63
N LYS A 32 1.48 -18.28 -8.70
CA LYS A 32 1.57 -19.73 -8.82
C LYS A 32 0.33 -20.47 -8.31
N THR A 33 -0.55 -19.80 -7.57
CA THR A 33 -1.76 -20.42 -7.02
C THR A 33 -2.74 -20.72 -8.15
N PRO A 34 -3.14 -21.99 -8.37
CA PRO A 34 -4.10 -22.33 -9.40
C PRO A 34 -5.47 -21.72 -9.14
N ALA A 35 -6.15 -21.24 -10.19
CA ALA A 35 -7.54 -20.79 -10.15
C ALA A 35 -8.34 -21.50 -11.25
N PRO A 36 -8.54 -22.84 -11.16
CA PRO A 36 -9.11 -23.64 -12.24
C PRO A 36 -10.61 -23.39 -12.44
N LEU A 37 -11.32 -22.97 -11.39
CA LEU A 37 -12.75 -22.73 -11.45
C LEU A 37 -13.05 -21.30 -11.89
N LYS A 38 -14.11 -21.15 -12.71
CA LYS A 38 -14.67 -19.83 -13.03
C LYS A 38 -15.64 -19.39 -11.94
N ILE A 39 -15.19 -18.46 -11.11
CA ILE A 39 -15.93 -17.94 -9.96
C ILE A 39 -16.01 -16.40 -9.96
N PRO A 40 -16.18 -15.71 -11.11
CA PRO A 40 -16.29 -14.26 -11.10
C PRO A 40 -17.53 -13.80 -10.34
N THR A 41 -17.42 -12.71 -9.59
CA THR A 41 -18.59 -12.09 -8.97
C THR A 41 -19.47 -11.47 -10.03
N THR A 42 -20.68 -11.98 -10.18
CA THR A 42 -21.67 -11.53 -11.18
C THR A 42 -22.47 -10.31 -10.69
N PRO A 43 -22.91 -9.44 -11.62
CA PRO A 43 -22.63 -9.47 -13.05
C PRO A 43 -21.15 -9.25 -13.36
N ALA A 44 -20.60 -10.04 -14.29
CA ALA A 44 -19.19 -10.02 -14.63
C ALA A 44 -18.97 -9.86 -16.15
N PRO A 45 -17.86 -9.23 -16.57
CA PRO A 45 -17.54 -9.10 -17.98
C PRO A 45 -17.27 -10.46 -18.63
N THR A 46 -17.76 -10.64 -19.86
CA THR A 46 -17.52 -11.86 -20.66
C THR A 46 -16.20 -11.81 -21.43
N THR A 47 -15.61 -10.62 -21.60
CA THR A 47 -14.39 -10.40 -22.39
C THR A 47 -13.19 -9.99 -21.54
N ALA A 48 -11.98 -10.28 -22.00
CA ALA A 48 -10.74 -9.85 -21.33
C ALA A 48 -10.60 -8.31 -21.24
N ALA A 49 -11.08 -7.58 -22.23
CA ALA A 49 -11.11 -6.12 -22.22
C ALA A 49 -12.03 -5.59 -21.11
N GLY A 50 -13.21 -6.19 -20.98
CA GLY A 50 -14.17 -5.87 -19.92
C GLY A 50 -13.60 -6.16 -18.53
N VAL A 51 -12.85 -7.27 -18.36
CA VAL A 51 -12.17 -7.59 -17.10
C VAL A 51 -11.11 -6.53 -16.76
N ARG A 52 -10.27 -6.14 -17.73
CA ARG A 52 -9.28 -5.06 -17.51
C ARG A 52 -9.94 -3.76 -17.09
N TRP A 53 -11.05 -3.38 -17.74
CA TRP A 53 -11.81 -2.20 -17.38
C TRP A 53 -12.41 -2.30 -15.97
N ARG A 54 -12.98 -3.45 -15.61
CA ARG A 54 -13.46 -3.72 -14.25
C ARG A 54 -12.34 -3.55 -13.24
N MET A 55 -11.15 -4.14 -13.48
CA MET A 55 -9.99 -4.01 -12.60
C MET A 55 -9.54 -2.55 -12.46
N ALA A 56 -9.51 -1.77 -13.55
CA ALA A 56 -9.19 -0.35 -13.50
C ALA A 56 -10.17 0.43 -12.60
N ARG A 57 -11.48 0.18 -12.71
CA ARG A 57 -12.49 0.81 -11.84
C ARG A 57 -12.37 0.38 -10.37
N GLU A 58 -12.01 -0.87 -10.12
CA GLU A 58 -11.75 -1.34 -8.74
C GLU A 58 -10.52 -0.66 -8.12
N VAL A 59 -9.46 -0.45 -8.90
CA VAL A 59 -8.23 0.22 -8.41
C VAL A 59 -8.45 1.72 -8.22
N VAL A 60 -9.12 2.41 -9.17
CA VAL A 60 -9.24 3.87 -9.16
C VAL A 60 -10.39 4.33 -8.28
N PHE A 61 -11.55 3.67 -8.36
CA PHE A 61 -12.79 4.13 -7.73
C PHE A 61 -13.26 3.24 -6.59
N PHE A 62 -12.63 2.08 -6.37
CA PHE A 62 -13.06 1.09 -5.37
C PHE A 62 -14.54 0.73 -5.55
N GLU A 63 -14.95 0.47 -6.81
CA GLU A 63 -16.36 0.38 -7.22
C GLU A 63 -17.15 -0.61 -6.37
N SER A 64 -16.61 -1.79 -6.09
CA SER A 64 -17.27 -2.78 -5.24
C SER A 64 -17.45 -2.29 -3.82
N LEU A 65 -16.48 -1.56 -3.29
CA LEU A 65 -16.57 -0.99 -1.96
C LEU A 65 -17.62 0.12 -1.90
N PHE A 66 -17.71 0.95 -2.96
CA PHE A 66 -18.75 1.97 -3.12
C PHE A 66 -20.16 1.35 -3.07
N LYS A 67 -20.36 0.23 -3.76
CA LYS A 67 -21.64 -0.50 -3.77
C LYS A 67 -21.96 -1.16 -2.41
N SER A 68 -20.94 -1.59 -1.68
CA SER A 68 -21.08 -2.32 -0.42
C SER A 68 -21.27 -1.41 0.80
N SER A 69 -20.42 -0.41 0.99
CA SER A 69 -20.41 0.42 2.20
C SER A 69 -19.89 1.82 1.90
N LYS A 70 -20.80 2.82 1.93
CA LYS A 70 -20.44 4.23 1.67
C LYS A 70 -19.45 4.78 2.69
N TRP A 71 -19.61 4.45 3.98
CA TRP A 71 -18.68 4.83 5.04
C TRP A 71 -17.27 4.35 4.73
N THR A 72 -17.12 3.05 4.48
CA THR A 72 -15.81 2.47 4.19
C THR A 72 -15.24 3.02 2.89
N TRP A 73 -16.09 3.25 1.90
CA TRP A 73 -15.67 3.81 0.63
C TRP A 73 -15.14 5.25 0.77
N ILE A 74 -15.88 6.14 1.43
CA ILE A 74 -15.44 7.55 1.61
C ILE A 74 -14.08 7.59 2.29
N PHE A 75 -13.95 6.99 3.48
CA PHE A 75 -12.71 7.05 4.22
C PHE A 75 -11.60 6.18 3.62
N GLY A 76 -11.93 5.04 3.03
CA GLY A 76 -10.97 4.18 2.35
C GLY A 76 -10.41 4.83 1.08
N TRP A 77 -11.25 5.43 0.25
CA TRP A 77 -10.83 6.13 -0.95
C TRP A 77 -10.01 7.38 -0.63
N LEU A 78 -10.49 8.22 0.29
CA LEU A 78 -9.74 9.40 0.76
C LEU A 78 -8.37 9.02 1.31
N PHE A 79 -8.29 7.97 2.13
CA PHE A 79 -7.02 7.49 2.66
C PHE A 79 -6.06 7.10 1.54
N HIS A 80 -6.48 6.29 0.57
CA HIS A 80 -5.59 5.83 -0.50
C HIS A 80 -5.18 6.94 -1.46
N PHE A 81 -6.10 7.84 -1.79
CA PHE A 81 -5.79 9.00 -2.63
C PHE A 81 -4.78 9.93 -1.95
N THR A 82 -4.99 10.24 -0.67
CA THR A 82 -4.05 11.09 0.07
C THR A 82 -2.73 10.38 0.36
N LEU A 83 -2.73 9.08 0.60
CA LEU A 83 -1.51 8.27 0.71
C LEU A 83 -0.69 8.33 -0.58
N LEU A 84 -1.34 8.25 -1.75
CA LEU A 84 -0.67 8.43 -3.04
C LEU A 84 0.01 9.79 -3.14
N LEU A 85 -0.70 10.87 -2.81
CA LEU A 85 -0.14 12.24 -2.85
C LEU A 85 1.04 12.40 -1.88
N VAL A 86 0.91 11.89 -0.66
CA VAL A 86 1.98 11.90 0.34
C VAL A 86 3.18 11.09 -0.13
N THR A 87 2.97 9.91 -0.69
CA THR A 87 4.04 9.05 -1.21
C THR A 87 4.76 9.69 -2.39
N LEU A 88 4.02 10.27 -3.35
CA LEU A 88 4.60 11.00 -4.48
C LEU A 88 5.42 12.19 -4.00
N ARG A 89 4.94 12.91 -2.98
CA ARG A 89 5.70 14.00 -2.37
C ARG A 89 7.02 13.52 -1.76
N HIS A 90 7.06 12.31 -1.17
CA HIS A 90 8.28 11.76 -0.57
C HIS A 90 9.36 11.42 -1.61
N LEU A 91 9.01 11.25 -2.90
CA LEU A 91 9.99 11.02 -3.96
C LEU A 91 11.05 12.13 -4.07
N ARG A 92 10.76 13.34 -3.56
CA ARG A 92 11.74 14.44 -3.51
C ARG A 92 13.03 14.11 -2.73
N TYR A 93 12.95 13.18 -1.78
CA TYR A 93 14.12 12.75 -0.99
C TYR A 93 15.01 11.77 -1.74
N PHE A 94 14.50 11.14 -2.80
CA PHE A 94 15.16 10.13 -3.60
C PHE A 94 15.66 10.65 -4.97
N GLN A 95 15.46 11.95 -5.24
CA GLN A 95 15.76 12.54 -6.56
C GLN A 95 16.55 13.84 -6.43
N ASP A 96 17.58 13.97 -7.29
CA ASP A 96 18.36 15.18 -7.43
C ASP A 96 18.86 15.31 -8.88
N PRO A 97 18.36 16.27 -9.67
CA PRO A 97 17.28 17.22 -9.40
C PRO A 97 15.90 16.54 -9.23
N VAL A 98 14.98 17.22 -8.54
CA VAL A 98 13.61 16.71 -8.35
C VAL A 98 12.81 16.85 -9.64
N TRP A 99 12.14 15.81 -10.07
CA TRP A 99 11.33 15.78 -11.28
C TRP A 99 10.13 16.72 -11.21
N LEU A 100 9.80 17.36 -12.33
CA LEU A 100 8.70 18.32 -12.42
C LEU A 100 7.36 17.77 -11.87
N PRO A 101 6.90 16.55 -12.18
CA PRO A 101 5.66 16.03 -11.60
C PRO A 101 5.69 15.97 -10.09
N VAL A 102 6.84 15.63 -9.48
CA VAL A 102 6.99 15.60 -8.01
C VAL A 102 6.96 17.03 -7.44
N VAL A 103 7.54 18.01 -8.13
CA VAL A 103 7.46 19.42 -7.74
C VAL A 103 6.00 19.89 -7.75
N LEU A 104 5.24 19.57 -8.79
CA LEU A 104 3.83 19.96 -8.91
C LEU A 104 2.92 19.34 -7.84
N VAL A 105 3.25 18.15 -7.35
CA VAL A 105 2.49 17.48 -6.29
C VAL A 105 2.80 18.03 -4.89
N GLN A 106 3.94 18.74 -4.70
CA GLN A 106 4.39 19.22 -3.37
C GLN A 106 3.31 19.95 -2.56
N PRO A 107 2.59 20.96 -3.10
CA PRO A 107 1.58 21.68 -2.33
C PRO A 107 0.43 20.77 -1.89
N PHE A 108 -0.07 19.92 -2.79
CA PHE A 108 -1.16 18.98 -2.50
C PHE A 108 -0.74 17.96 -1.45
N GLY A 109 0.43 17.33 -1.63
CA GLY A 109 0.97 16.35 -0.68
C GLY A 109 1.28 16.94 0.71
N THR A 110 1.50 18.27 0.80
CA THR A 110 1.72 18.95 2.09
C THR A 110 0.48 18.88 2.97
N TYR A 111 -0.71 19.13 2.42
CA TYR A 111 -1.96 19.14 3.16
C TYR A 111 -2.70 17.81 3.14
N ALA A 112 -2.37 16.93 2.21
CA ALA A 112 -2.95 15.58 2.13
C ALA A 112 -2.77 14.77 3.42
N GLY A 113 -1.70 15.03 4.19
CA GLY A 113 -1.46 14.39 5.49
C GLY A 113 -2.60 14.59 6.50
N PHE A 114 -3.21 15.77 6.55
CA PHE A 114 -4.36 16.03 7.44
C PHE A 114 -5.58 15.20 7.03
N VAL A 115 -5.89 15.17 5.73
CA VAL A 115 -7.02 14.37 5.20
C VAL A 115 -6.75 12.88 5.40
N MET A 116 -5.50 12.43 5.25
CA MET A 116 -5.09 11.05 5.49
C MET A 116 -5.33 10.62 6.94
N VAL A 117 -4.91 11.44 7.91
CA VAL A 117 -5.12 11.17 9.35
C VAL A 117 -6.62 11.14 9.68
N LEU A 118 -7.40 12.08 9.13
CA LEU A 118 -8.84 12.13 9.31
C LEU A 118 -9.53 10.89 8.72
N ALA A 119 -9.13 10.47 7.53
CA ALA A 119 -9.66 9.27 6.88
C ALA A 119 -9.32 7.98 7.67
N LEU A 120 -8.09 7.86 8.15
CA LEU A 120 -7.69 6.76 9.04
C LEU A 120 -8.48 6.76 10.34
N GLY A 121 -8.70 7.94 10.94
CA GLY A 121 -9.57 8.10 12.12
C GLY A 121 -10.99 7.64 11.87
N GLY A 122 -11.57 7.98 10.71
CA GLY A 122 -12.90 7.53 10.29
C GLY A 122 -12.98 6.01 10.08
N LEU A 123 -11.93 5.40 9.52
CA LEU A 123 -11.84 3.93 9.40
C LEU A 123 -11.70 3.26 10.77
N TRP A 124 -10.95 3.88 11.68
CA TRP A 124 -10.78 3.36 13.03
C TRP A 124 -12.05 3.50 13.87
N ALA A 125 -12.73 4.67 13.81
CA ALA A 125 -14.01 4.89 14.44
C ALA A 125 -15.07 3.86 13.99
N ARG A 126 -15.11 3.52 12.72
CA ARG A 126 -15.99 2.48 12.19
C ARG A 126 -15.79 1.12 12.89
N ARG A 127 -14.55 0.77 13.28
CA ARG A 127 -14.27 -0.49 13.97
C ARG A 127 -14.82 -0.53 15.40
N TRP A 128 -15.09 0.63 15.98
CA TRP A 128 -15.70 0.74 17.31
C TRP A 128 -17.22 0.92 17.24
N LEU A 129 -17.71 1.71 16.27
CA LEU A 129 -19.10 2.14 16.20
C LEU A 129 -20.02 1.17 15.45
N VAL A 130 -19.49 0.32 14.58
CA VAL A 130 -20.29 -0.63 13.79
C VAL A 130 -20.11 -2.04 14.35
N ASP A 131 -21.15 -2.58 15.00
CA ASP A 131 -21.11 -3.86 15.74
C ASP A 131 -20.56 -5.03 14.90
N ARG A 132 -21.06 -5.20 13.66
CA ARG A 132 -20.57 -6.23 12.74
C ARG A 132 -19.06 -6.12 12.51
N VAL A 133 -18.54 -4.90 12.38
CA VAL A 133 -17.11 -4.67 12.12
C VAL A 133 -16.32 -4.85 13.40
N ARG A 134 -16.83 -4.38 14.53
CA ARG A 134 -16.23 -4.59 15.84
C ARG A 134 -16.06 -6.08 16.14
N TYR A 135 -17.07 -6.88 15.87
CA TYR A 135 -17.05 -8.34 16.08
C TYR A 135 -15.94 -9.06 15.30
N ILE A 136 -15.69 -8.65 14.04
CA ILE A 136 -14.66 -9.28 13.20
C ILE A 136 -13.29 -8.60 13.28
N SER A 137 -13.16 -7.52 14.07
CA SER A 137 -11.90 -6.80 14.24
C SER A 137 -10.98 -7.53 15.20
N THR A 138 -9.73 -7.71 14.77
CA THR A 138 -8.66 -8.32 15.57
C THR A 138 -7.72 -7.25 16.14
N PRO A 139 -6.95 -7.53 17.19
CA PRO A 139 -5.91 -6.60 17.69
C PRO A 139 -4.97 -6.11 16.58
N SER A 140 -4.58 -6.97 15.64
CA SER A 140 -3.73 -6.59 14.51
C SER A 140 -4.35 -5.52 13.60
N ASP A 141 -5.68 -5.48 13.48
CA ASP A 141 -6.37 -4.46 12.69
C ASP A 141 -6.30 -3.08 13.37
N HIS A 142 -6.42 -3.05 14.70
CA HIS A 142 -6.28 -1.81 15.47
C HIS A 142 -4.83 -1.34 15.49
N LEU A 143 -3.87 -2.23 15.74
CA LEU A 143 -2.44 -1.89 15.76
C LEU A 143 -1.95 -1.35 14.41
N MET A 144 -2.43 -1.91 13.31
CA MET A 144 -2.10 -1.41 11.96
C MET A 144 -2.62 0.02 11.75
N LEU A 145 -3.86 0.32 12.14
CA LEU A 145 -4.41 1.67 12.04
C LEU A 145 -3.67 2.66 12.95
N VAL A 146 -3.33 2.25 14.17
CA VAL A 146 -2.52 3.07 15.10
C VAL A 146 -1.14 3.35 14.51
N LEU A 147 -0.47 2.35 13.92
CA LEU A 147 0.82 2.52 13.26
C LEU A 147 0.74 3.55 12.12
N LEU A 148 -0.27 3.41 11.24
CA LEU A 148 -0.45 4.34 10.12
C LEU A 148 -0.80 5.76 10.60
N LEU A 149 -1.63 5.89 11.65
CA LEU A 149 -1.94 7.18 12.29
C LEU A 149 -0.67 7.80 12.89
N ALA A 150 0.14 7.03 13.61
CA ALA A 150 1.39 7.50 14.20
C ALA A 150 2.38 7.99 13.12
N ILE A 151 2.50 7.29 11.99
CA ILE A 151 3.29 7.71 10.84
C ILE A 151 2.74 9.03 10.27
N GLY A 152 1.43 9.14 10.07
CA GLY A 152 0.80 10.35 9.56
C GLY A 152 0.99 11.55 10.50
N LEU A 153 0.74 11.37 11.79
CA LEU A 153 0.88 12.42 12.81
C LEU A 153 2.33 12.85 12.98
N SER A 154 3.29 11.94 13.05
CA SER A 154 4.72 12.30 13.13
C SER A 154 5.19 13.04 11.87
N GLY A 155 4.69 12.66 10.68
CA GLY A 155 4.97 13.37 9.43
C GLY A 155 4.42 14.82 9.42
N LEU A 156 3.21 15.01 9.94
CA LEU A 156 2.62 16.36 10.12
C LEU A 156 3.38 17.17 11.17
N ALA A 157 3.77 16.55 12.28
CA ALA A 157 4.55 17.20 13.33
C ALA A 157 5.92 17.68 12.82
N MET A 158 6.63 16.89 12.02
CA MET A 158 7.88 17.31 11.38
C MET A 158 7.71 18.53 10.49
N ARG A 159 6.58 18.65 9.79
CA ARG A 159 6.36 19.75 8.85
C ARG A 159 5.83 21.02 9.53
N PHE A 160 4.89 20.89 10.47
CA PHE A 160 4.11 22.03 10.98
C PHE A 160 4.48 22.45 12.41
N VAL A 161 5.22 21.60 13.15
CA VAL A 161 5.58 21.86 14.55
C VAL A 161 7.09 21.96 14.71
N VAL A 162 7.83 20.92 14.31
CA VAL A 162 9.29 20.80 14.57
C VAL A 162 10.12 21.48 13.48
N HIS A 163 9.62 21.53 12.24
CA HIS A 163 10.33 22.08 11.07
C HIS A 163 11.67 21.37 10.80
N THR A 164 11.62 20.02 10.76
CA THR A 164 12.78 19.14 10.50
C THR A 164 13.62 19.63 9.30
N ASP A 165 14.95 19.54 9.43
CA ASP A 165 15.89 19.87 8.33
C ASP A 165 15.77 18.88 7.18
N ILE A 166 15.03 19.30 6.16
CA ILE A 166 14.75 18.49 4.97
C ILE A 166 15.96 18.38 4.02
N LEU A 167 16.92 19.30 4.08
CA LEU A 167 18.12 19.23 3.24
C LEU A 167 19.07 18.18 3.78
N ALA A 168 19.33 18.19 5.08
CA ALA A 168 20.11 17.15 5.73
C ALA A 168 19.46 15.75 5.63
N LEU A 169 18.13 15.67 5.76
CA LEU A 169 17.41 14.42 5.53
C LEU A 169 17.54 13.93 4.08
N LYS A 170 17.42 14.82 3.08
CA LYS A 170 17.61 14.47 1.67
C LYS A 170 19.04 13.97 1.42
N ALA A 171 20.06 14.65 1.97
CA ALA A 171 21.45 14.21 1.85
C ALA A 171 21.66 12.82 2.45
N PHE A 172 21.09 12.52 3.63
CA PHE A 172 21.11 11.20 4.23
C PHE A 172 20.49 10.12 3.34
N VAL A 173 19.27 10.35 2.81
CA VAL A 173 18.57 9.39 1.96
C VAL A 173 19.31 9.14 0.64
N LEU A 174 19.78 10.19 -0.03
CA LEU A 174 20.60 10.06 -1.25
C LEU A 174 21.93 9.35 -0.98
N GLY A 175 22.51 9.61 0.20
CA GLY A 175 23.72 8.94 0.67
C GLY A 175 23.49 7.43 0.85
N LEU A 176 22.36 7.02 1.42
CA LEU A 176 21.99 5.60 1.53
C LEU A 176 21.89 4.94 0.14
N MET A 177 21.22 5.58 -0.81
CA MET A 177 21.05 5.05 -2.16
C MET A 177 22.39 4.85 -2.91
N ARG A 178 23.41 5.67 -2.59
CA ARG A 178 24.73 5.65 -3.23
C ARG A 178 25.78 4.90 -2.41
N PHE A 179 25.40 4.30 -1.27
CA PHE A 179 26.31 3.70 -0.29
C PHE A 179 27.38 4.65 0.22
N ASN A 180 27.12 5.96 0.17
CA ASN A 180 27.93 7.05 0.67
C ASN A 180 27.17 7.76 1.81
N TRP A 181 27.19 7.16 3.00
CA TRP A 181 26.36 7.57 4.11
C TRP A 181 26.66 9.01 4.54
N GLN A 182 25.60 9.79 4.72
CA GLN A 182 25.63 11.15 5.26
C GLN A 182 25.05 11.16 6.67
N PRO A 183 25.42 12.15 7.51
CA PRO A 183 24.87 12.24 8.88
C PRO A 183 23.35 12.33 8.87
N LEU A 184 22.70 11.55 9.75
CA LEU A 184 21.27 11.66 10.01
C LEU A 184 21.02 12.81 10.99
N PRO A 185 20.06 13.73 10.74
CA PRO A 185 19.63 14.73 11.73
C PRO A 185 19.13 14.06 13.02
N ALA A 186 19.57 14.56 14.17
CA ALA A 186 19.20 14.04 15.50
C ALA A 186 17.87 14.62 16.00
N ASP A 187 16.90 14.86 15.11
CA ASP A 187 15.55 15.31 15.44
C ASP A 187 14.73 14.12 15.97
N PRO A 188 14.25 14.16 17.23
CA PRO A 188 13.52 13.03 17.82
C PRO A 188 12.26 12.63 17.06
N VAL A 189 11.52 13.60 16.49
CA VAL A 189 10.29 13.32 15.73
C VAL A 189 10.62 12.64 14.42
N LEU A 190 11.70 13.06 13.73
CA LEU A 190 12.21 12.38 12.55
C LEU A 190 12.64 10.94 12.86
N LEU A 191 13.37 10.74 13.94
CA LEU A 191 13.81 9.42 14.34
C LEU A 191 12.64 8.48 14.62
N VAL A 192 11.64 8.94 15.36
CA VAL A 192 10.39 8.18 15.58
C VAL A 192 9.69 7.88 14.25
N HIS A 193 9.56 8.85 13.37
CA HIS A 193 8.94 8.65 12.06
C HIS A 193 9.67 7.58 11.23
N LEU A 194 10.98 7.66 11.13
CA LEU A 194 11.79 6.67 10.41
C LEU A 194 11.68 5.26 11.03
N ALA A 195 11.65 5.15 12.36
CA ALA A 195 11.46 3.88 13.05
C ALA A 195 10.08 3.28 12.76
N LEU A 196 9.01 4.08 12.79
CA LEU A 196 7.65 3.64 12.47
C LEU A 196 7.53 3.22 11.00
N VAL A 197 8.16 3.94 10.07
CA VAL A 197 8.19 3.56 8.65
C VAL A 197 8.97 2.25 8.46
N ALA A 198 10.13 2.09 9.11
CA ALA A 198 10.89 0.85 9.05
C ALA A 198 10.07 -0.34 9.62
N LEU A 199 9.36 -0.13 10.74
CA LEU A 199 8.44 -1.13 11.29
C LEU A 199 7.34 -1.50 10.30
N LEU A 200 6.71 -0.51 9.64
CA LEU A 200 5.72 -0.75 8.60
C LEU A 200 6.30 -1.58 7.45
N MET A 201 7.51 -1.27 6.99
CA MET A 201 8.19 -2.03 5.93
C MET A 201 8.44 -3.48 6.32
N LEU A 202 8.87 -3.73 7.56
CA LEU A 202 9.14 -5.07 8.09
C LEU A 202 7.87 -5.93 8.18
N ILE A 203 6.75 -5.35 8.63
CA ILE A 203 5.49 -6.10 8.81
C ILE A 203 4.63 -6.16 7.55
N PHE A 204 4.87 -5.31 6.55
CA PHE A 204 4.07 -5.24 5.32
C PHE A 204 3.86 -6.61 4.66
N PRO A 205 4.93 -7.43 4.42
CA PRO A 205 4.82 -8.70 3.69
C PRO A 205 4.01 -9.79 4.40
N ILE A 206 3.70 -9.61 5.67
CA ILE A 206 2.91 -10.57 6.48
C ILE A 206 1.58 -9.98 6.96
N SER A 207 1.27 -8.77 6.54
CA SER A 207 0.09 -8.02 7.00
C SER A 207 -1.07 -8.07 6.00
N LYS A 208 -2.23 -7.55 6.42
CA LYS A 208 -3.40 -7.35 5.55
C LYS A 208 -3.18 -6.28 4.46
N LEU A 209 -2.07 -5.54 4.48
CA LEU A 209 -1.69 -4.60 3.42
C LEU A 209 -1.38 -5.29 2.09
N LEU A 210 -1.16 -6.60 2.11
CA LEU A 210 -1.06 -7.44 0.91
C LEU A 210 -2.34 -7.44 0.05
N HIS A 211 -3.44 -6.81 0.49
CA HIS A 211 -4.60 -6.58 -0.38
C HIS A 211 -4.24 -5.77 -1.64
N ALA A 212 -3.23 -4.90 -1.57
CA ALA A 212 -2.77 -4.10 -2.71
C ALA A 212 -2.34 -4.98 -3.91
N PRO A 213 -1.33 -5.87 -3.80
CA PRO A 213 -1.02 -6.81 -4.88
C PRO A 213 -2.08 -7.92 -5.02
N GLY A 214 -2.71 -8.37 -3.91
CA GLY A 214 -3.69 -9.45 -3.90
C GLY A 214 -4.92 -9.21 -4.76
N LEU A 215 -5.32 -7.96 -4.95
CA LEU A 215 -6.45 -7.60 -5.80
C LEU A 215 -6.28 -8.12 -7.23
N PHE A 216 -5.07 -8.03 -7.79
CA PHE A 216 -4.78 -8.46 -9.16
C PHE A 216 -4.82 -9.98 -9.35
N PHE A 217 -4.70 -10.75 -8.27
CA PHE A 217 -4.73 -12.22 -8.26
C PHE A 217 -6.06 -12.78 -7.75
N SER A 218 -7.06 -11.94 -7.49
CA SER A 218 -8.38 -12.37 -7.02
C SER A 218 -9.21 -12.95 -8.17
N PRO A 219 -9.52 -14.27 -8.19
CA PRO A 219 -10.28 -14.89 -9.28
C PRO A 219 -11.71 -14.36 -9.37
N THR A 220 -12.28 -13.86 -8.27
CA THR A 220 -13.62 -13.25 -8.27
C THR A 220 -13.67 -11.91 -9.02
N ARG A 221 -12.51 -11.30 -9.32
CA ARG A 221 -12.39 -10.00 -9.98
C ARG A 221 -11.73 -10.10 -11.34
N ASN A 222 -10.72 -10.95 -11.49
CA ASN A 222 -9.85 -10.98 -12.67
C ASN A 222 -10.24 -12.04 -13.72
N GLN A 223 -11.27 -12.83 -13.48
CA GLN A 223 -11.77 -13.82 -14.44
C GLN A 223 -12.93 -13.27 -15.29
N ALA A 224 -12.98 -13.69 -16.56
CA ALA A 224 -14.11 -13.46 -17.44
C ALA A 224 -15.23 -14.48 -17.16
N ASP A 225 -16.49 -14.03 -17.27
CA ASP A 225 -17.66 -14.90 -17.19
C ASP A 225 -18.05 -15.38 -18.60
N ASN A 226 -17.28 -16.32 -19.12
CA ASN A 226 -17.43 -16.84 -20.49
C ASN A 226 -17.49 -18.37 -20.53
N ALA A 227 -17.98 -19.00 -19.46
CA ALA A 227 -18.04 -20.44 -19.36
C ALA A 227 -19.01 -21.10 -20.37
N ARG A 228 -19.91 -20.32 -20.99
CA ARG A 228 -20.80 -20.78 -22.08
C ARG A 228 -20.10 -20.85 -23.42
N GLU A 229 -19.17 -19.93 -23.68
CA GLU A 229 -18.44 -19.81 -24.95
C GLU A 229 -17.13 -20.60 -24.97
N VAL A 230 -16.51 -20.75 -23.79
CA VAL A 230 -15.19 -21.37 -23.65
C VAL A 230 -15.22 -22.44 -22.58
N ARG A 231 -14.86 -23.66 -22.94
CA ARG A 231 -14.70 -24.76 -21.99
C ARG A 231 -13.40 -24.58 -21.20
N HIS A 232 -13.51 -24.39 -19.90
CA HIS A 232 -12.39 -24.26 -18.99
C HIS A 232 -12.16 -25.58 -18.26
N ILE A 233 -11.20 -26.36 -18.72
CA ILE A 233 -10.83 -27.65 -18.16
C ILE A 233 -9.44 -27.58 -17.53
N SER A 234 -9.18 -28.43 -16.54
CA SER A 234 -7.86 -28.56 -15.94
C SER A 234 -6.85 -29.12 -16.94
N ALA A 235 -5.55 -28.87 -16.73
CA ALA A 235 -4.50 -29.30 -17.65
C ALA A 235 -4.49 -30.83 -17.89
N TRP A 236 -4.77 -31.63 -16.86
CA TRP A 236 -4.85 -33.09 -16.99
C TRP A 236 -6.07 -33.52 -17.83
N ALA A 237 -7.22 -32.84 -17.64
CA ALA A 237 -8.42 -33.15 -18.43
C ALA A 237 -8.28 -32.67 -19.89
N ALA A 238 -7.57 -31.55 -20.13
CA ALA A 238 -7.24 -31.10 -21.49
C ALA A 238 -6.39 -32.09 -22.27
N ALA A 239 -5.56 -32.84 -21.58
CA ALA A 239 -4.76 -33.91 -22.20
C ALA A 239 -5.61 -35.12 -22.65
N LEU A 240 -6.73 -35.39 -21.97
CA LEU A 240 -7.68 -36.44 -22.36
C LEU A 240 -8.53 -36.01 -23.56
N ASP A 241 -9.00 -34.75 -23.58
CA ASP A 241 -9.77 -34.20 -24.71
C ASP A 241 -9.00 -34.21 -26.05
N LYS A 242 -7.66 -34.12 -26.02
CA LYS A 242 -6.82 -34.17 -27.21
C LYS A 242 -6.63 -35.61 -27.75
N LYS A 243 -6.99 -36.62 -26.97
CA LYS A 243 -6.88 -38.03 -27.34
C LYS A 243 -8.20 -38.62 -27.81
N ALA A 244 -9.30 -37.90 -27.63
CA ALA A 244 -10.62 -38.25 -28.15
C ALA A 244 -10.87 -37.57 -29.51
#